data_eaec25103c7e59cb218e361804704cc8
#
_entry.id   eaec25103c7e59cb218e361804704cc8
#
_cell.length_a   1.000
_cell.length_b   1.000
_cell.length_c   1.000
_cell.angle_alpha   90.00
_cell.angle_beta   90.00
_cell.angle_gamma   90.00
#
_symmetry.space_group_name_H-M   'P 1'
#
loop_
_entity.id
_entity.type
_entity.pdbx_description
1 polymer ?
#
loop_
_entity_poly.entity_id
_entity_poly.type
_entity_poly.pdbx_seq_one_letter_code
_entity_poly.pdbx_strand_id
1 'polypeptide(L)'
;MKNSSATSIDPILFEVIRNGLQATNNEMSLVIANTAYSTPVNEGRDFSSTIYDSEGNLASQGQFDLPGFTGVTLLTVPHVIASIGIEKMREGDVYLINDPYVASTHCNDVHAVKPVFLDGCIVAFVATAAHWSDVGGAVPGSLSAWARSHFEEGIRIPVVTAVKAGEMNHDLMDLLWANMRQSWERKGDFHAQLSALAAGEKRIREIAMHYGVNELSQTMAQVQDHSERLIRAALASMPDGTYLSHDSIDQDVHTGETKTIRGDEAQFDLTGSDSAAECAFNCPLPATTSAVFIALASILPPMPTNAGLMRAVTINTVPGSIVHALPPSPVSGMVATTMECVVSVSTLALSLAFPERGAASPFSILNAVMAGFDDRAEFSSSYINYAWGFGGLGATLTNDGATCVGSPYASTTQYTPCELQERRYPVLYWRNMFLQDHGGPGRTRGGLGHDQIVIFTHSAGTLSCVGNREKVGPPGVFGGSPGRLAHLILNHGAEDERNAGIFAANAFVDKAEHISYWSAGGGGYGDPLEREVERVLEDVLDEYVSIERAQSDYGVIVNVFDWRKLDVRVDLDATTKLRTEMRDSKDGVSL
;
A
#
# COMPACT_ATOMS: atom_id res chain seq x y z
N MET A 1 -24.89 -34.20 -12.10
CA MET A 1 -23.74 -35.08 -12.32
C MET A 1 -23.35 -34.96 -13.79
N LYS A 2 -22.40 -34.11 -14.12
CA LYS A 2 -21.66 -34.14 -15.38
C LYS A 2 -20.20 -34.38 -14.99
N ASN A 3 -19.79 -35.64 -15.10
CA ASN A 3 -18.36 -35.99 -15.11
C ASN A 3 -17.76 -35.43 -16.41
N SER A 4 -17.19 -34.24 -16.34
CA SER A 4 -16.18 -33.83 -17.29
C SER A 4 -14.86 -34.38 -16.75
N SER A 5 -14.34 -35.42 -17.36
CA SER A 5 -12.93 -35.79 -17.22
C SER A 5 -12.12 -34.64 -17.80
N ALA A 6 -11.78 -33.66 -16.97
CA ALA A 6 -10.77 -32.67 -17.31
C ALA A 6 -9.47 -33.46 -17.51
N THR A 7 -9.04 -33.60 -18.76
CA THR A 7 -7.70 -34.09 -19.08
C THR A 7 -6.71 -33.16 -18.37
N SER A 8 -6.01 -33.68 -17.35
CA SER A 8 -4.99 -32.90 -16.64
C SER A 8 -3.89 -32.54 -17.63
N ILE A 9 -3.55 -31.25 -17.70
CA ILE A 9 -2.38 -30.80 -18.46
C ILE A 9 -1.13 -31.57 -17.95
N ASP A 10 -0.22 -31.84 -18.86
CA ASP A 10 1.13 -32.32 -18.49
C ASP A 10 1.75 -31.38 -17.44
N PRO A 11 2.19 -31.89 -16.28
CA PRO A 11 2.76 -31.05 -15.22
C PRO A 11 3.94 -30.17 -15.67
N ILE A 12 4.74 -30.63 -16.63
CA ILE A 12 5.86 -29.86 -17.20
C ILE A 12 5.31 -28.70 -18.01
N LEU A 13 4.33 -28.95 -18.87
CA LEU A 13 3.70 -27.91 -19.68
C LEU A 13 2.98 -26.86 -18.80
N PHE A 14 2.30 -27.31 -17.75
CA PHE A 14 1.70 -26.42 -16.76
C PHE A 14 2.73 -25.44 -16.17
N GLU A 15 3.86 -25.95 -15.68
CA GLU A 15 4.91 -25.11 -15.09
C GLU A 15 5.55 -24.16 -16.12
N VAL A 16 5.74 -24.60 -17.34
CA VAL A 16 6.28 -23.76 -18.42
C VAL A 16 5.35 -22.61 -18.74
N ILE A 17 4.04 -22.85 -18.92
CA ILE A 17 3.07 -21.80 -19.22
C ILE A 17 2.89 -20.89 -18.00
N ARG A 18 2.75 -21.42 -16.79
CA ARG A 18 2.64 -20.66 -15.55
C ARG A 18 3.80 -19.67 -15.37
N ASN A 19 5.03 -20.15 -15.54
CA ASN A 19 6.21 -19.30 -15.47
C ASN A 19 6.28 -18.31 -16.65
N GLY A 20 5.77 -18.68 -17.83
CA GLY A 20 5.62 -17.79 -18.97
C GLY A 20 4.67 -16.62 -18.68
N LEU A 21 3.53 -16.88 -18.03
CA LEU A 21 2.61 -15.83 -17.58
C LEU A 21 3.28 -14.87 -16.57
N GLN A 22 3.99 -15.43 -15.58
CA GLN A 22 4.70 -14.61 -14.59
C GLN A 22 5.81 -13.77 -15.24
N ALA A 23 6.59 -14.35 -16.16
CA ALA A 23 7.62 -13.62 -16.90
C ALA A 23 7.02 -12.51 -17.76
N THR A 24 5.85 -12.73 -18.35
CA THR A 24 5.11 -11.72 -19.11
C THR A 24 4.69 -10.54 -18.24
N ASN A 25 4.13 -10.78 -17.05
CA ASN A 25 3.81 -9.72 -16.11
C ASN A 25 5.05 -8.92 -15.71
N ASN A 26 6.14 -9.61 -15.37
CA ASN A 26 7.38 -8.95 -14.98
C ASN A 26 7.96 -8.09 -16.13
N GLU A 27 7.85 -8.55 -17.39
CA GLU A 27 8.24 -7.75 -18.56
C GLU A 27 7.36 -6.52 -18.71
N MET A 28 6.03 -6.64 -18.54
CA MET A 28 5.10 -5.51 -18.55
C MET A 28 5.45 -4.48 -17.47
N SER A 29 5.70 -4.94 -16.24
CA SER A 29 6.10 -4.10 -15.11
C SER A 29 7.40 -3.35 -15.37
N LEU A 30 8.41 -4.01 -15.95
CA LEU A 30 9.68 -3.38 -16.33
C LEU A 30 9.50 -2.34 -17.45
N VAL A 31 8.61 -2.60 -18.41
CA VAL A 31 8.30 -1.61 -19.47
C VAL A 31 7.71 -0.35 -18.84
N ILE A 32 6.73 -0.46 -17.94
CA ILE A 32 6.16 0.72 -17.25
C ILE A 32 7.24 1.45 -16.48
N ALA A 33 7.97 0.78 -15.59
CA ALA A 33 8.98 1.38 -14.74
C ALA A 33 10.05 2.16 -15.53
N ASN A 34 10.47 1.64 -16.69
CA ASN A 34 11.55 2.22 -17.47
C ASN A 34 11.10 3.29 -18.48
N THR A 35 9.80 3.40 -18.77
CA THR A 35 9.30 4.31 -19.81
C THR A 35 8.30 5.35 -19.29
N ALA A 36 7.82 5.22 -18.06
CA ALA A 36 6.96 6.23 -17.44
C ALA A 36 7.73 7.52 -17.12
N TYR A 37 7.01 8.63 -17.05
CA TYR A 37 7.58 9.97 -16.90
C TYR A 37 7.47 10.50 -15.47
N SER A 38 6.36 10.19 -14.78
CA SER A 38 6.12 10.70 -13.43
C SER A 38 6.93 9.94 -12.37
N THR A 39 7.33 10.65 -11.33
CA THR A 39 8.11 10.09 -10.21
C THR A 39 7.38 8.95 -9.49
N PRO A 40 6.07 9.02 -9.21
CA PRO A 40 5.38 7.90 -8.59
C PRO A 40 5.48 6.60 -9.38
N VAL A 41 5.32 6.66 -10.70
CA VAL A 41 5.33 5.45 -11.55
C VAL A 41 6.74 4.97 -11.85
N ASN A 42 7.63 5.86 -12.31
CA ASN A 42 8.99 5.52 -12.75
C ASN A 42 9.87 5.10 -11.56
N GLU A 43 10.01 5.98 -10.57
CA GLU A 43 10.89 5.78 -9.41
C GLU A 43 10.18 5.05 -8.27
N GLY A 44 8.96 5.47 -7.94
CA GLY A 44 8.18 4.93 -6.83
C GLY A 44 7.60 3.55 -7.10
N ARG A 45 7.46 3.17 -8.38
CA ARG A 45 6.88 1.89 -8.81
C ARG A 45 5.43 1.70 -8.37
N ASP A 46 4.67 2.79 -8.36
CA ASP A 46 3.26 2.77 -8.03
C ASP A 46 2.41 2.37 -9.23
N PHE A 47 2.46 1.09 -9.55
CA PHE A 47 1.73 0.47 -10.67
C PHE A 47 1.48 -1.02 -10.44
N SER A 48 0.66 -1.62 -11.32
CA SER A 48 0.44 -3.06 -11.41
C SER A 48 0.29 -3.51 -12.86
N SER A 49 0.69 -4.76 -13.15
CA SER A 49 0.56 -5.42 -14.44
C SER A 49 -0.08 -6.79 -14.25
N THR A 50 -1.15 -7.06 -14.99
CA THR A 50 -1.99 -8.22 -14.74
C THR A 50 -2.41 -8.92 -16.03
N ILE A 51 -2.62 -10.24 -15.93
CA ILE A 51 -3.10 -11.11 -17.01
C ILE A 51 -4.36 -11.81 -16.53
N TYR A 52 -5.36 -11.89 -17.39
CA TYR A 52 -6.65 -12.51 -17.12
C TYR A 52 -6.97 -13.56 -18.19
N ASP A 53 -7.77 -14.54 -17.82
CA ASP A 53 -8.34 -15.46 -18.78
C ASP A 53 -9.36 -14.77 -19.71
N SER A 54 -9.90 -15.53 -20.67
CA SER A 54 -10.90 -15.01 -21.63
C SER A 54 -12.23 -14.61 -21.00
N GLU A 55 -12.51 -15.00 -19.77
CA GLU A 55 -13.71 -14.65 -19.01
C GLU A 55 -13.49 -13.44 -18.09
N GLY A 56 -12.24 -12.96 -17.98
CA GLY A 56 -11.85 -11.82 -17.16
C GLY A 56 -11.44 -12.18 -15.73
N ASN A 57 -11.20 -13.46 -15.41
CA ASN A 57 -10.68 -13.84 -14.11
C ASN A 57 -9.18 -13.62 -14.06
N LEU A 58 -8.69 -13.00 -12.99
CA LEU A 58 -7.26 -12.74 -12.80
C LEU A 58 -6.50 -14.08 -12.72
N ALA A 59 -5.58 -14.29 -13.66
CA ALA A 59 -4.72 -15.47 -13.72
C ALA A 59 -3.34 -15.23 -13.12
N SER A 60 -2.76 -14.03 -13.30
CA SER A 60 -1.43 -13.69 -12.81
C SER A 60 -1.26 -12.19 -12.62
N GLN A 61 -0.50 -11.81 -11.59
CA GLN A 61 -0.07 -10.45 -11.28
C GLN A 61 1.45 -10.38 -11.19
N GLY A 62 2.05 -9.24 -11.50
CA GLY A 62 3.50 -9.04 -11.43
C GLY A 62 4.05 -9.18 -10.01
N GLN A 63 5.24 -9.75 -9.87
CA GLN A 63 5.88 -9.97 -8.55
C GLN A 63 6.32 -8.69 -7.86
N PHE A 64 6.54 -7.64 -8.63
CA PHE A 64 7.02 -6.33 -8.15
C PHE A 64 5.91 -5.28 -8.14
N ASP A 65 4.67 -5.70 -8.38
CA ASP A 65 3.52 -4.83 -8.43
C ASP A 65 3.09 -4.41 -7.02
N LEU A 66 2.47 -3.24 -6.92
CA LEU A 66 2.00 -2.69 -5.67
C LEU A 66 0.89 -3.60 -5.06
N PRO A 67 1.04 -4.11 -3.83
CA PRO A 67 0.02 -4.95 -3.20
C PRO A 67 -1.34 -4.26 -3.07
N GLY A 68 -1.35 -2.92 -2.96
CA GLY A 68 -2.57 -2.11 -2.91
C GLY A 68 -3.54 -2.35 -4.07
N PHE A 69 -3.06 -2.80 -5.22
CA PHE A 69 -3.89 -3.11 -6.39
C PHE A 69 -4.48 -4.53 -6.37
N THR A 70 -4.06 -5.42 -5.49
CA THR A 70 -4.42 -6.85 -5.56
C THR A 70 -5.93 -7.09 -5.58
N GLY A 71 -6.69 -6.50 -4.65
CA GLY A 71 -8.16 -6.66 -4.61
C GLY A 71 -8.86 -5.91 -5.73
N VAL A 72 -8.32 -4.76 -6.13
CA VAL A 72 -8.88 -3.93 -7.21
C VAL A 72 -8.77 -4.65 -8.55
N THR A 73 -7.62 -5.24 -8.86
CA THR A 73 -7.39 -5.93 -10.14
C THR A 73 -8.31 -7.13 -10.32
N LEU A 74 -8.79 -7.75 -9.23
CA LEU A 74 -9.79 -8.81 -9.30
C LEU A 74 -11.13 -8.33 -9.89
N LEU A 75 -11.44 -7.04 -9.78
CA LEU A 75 -12.72 -6.45 -10.19
C LEU A 75 -12.64 -5.68 -11.51
N THR A 76 -11.46 -5.21 -11.90
CA THR A 76 -11.27 -4.27 -13.02
C THR A 76 -11.72 -4.87 -14.34
N VAL A 77 -11.19 -6.00 -14.78
CA VAL A 77 -11.52 -6.60 -16.09
C VAL A 77 -12.94 -7.13 -16.13
N PRO A 78 -13.46 -7.84 -15.10
CA PRO A 78 -14.88 -8.20 -15.05
C PRO A 78 -15.82 -7.01 -15.20
N HIS A 79 -15.51 -5.86 -14.57
CA HIS A 79 -16.31 -4.65 -14.69
C HIS A 79 -16.25 -4.05 -16.11
N VAL A 80 -15.08 -4.04 -16.75
CA VAL A 80 -14.93 -3.60 -18.15
C VAL A 80 -15.75 -4.49 -19.09
N ILE A 81 -15.68 -5.81 -18.92
CA ILE A 81 -16.48 -6.77 -19.71
C ILE A 81 -17.98 -6.52 -19.51
N ALA A 82 -18.43 -6.36 -18.27
CA ALA A 82 -19.84 -6.10 -17.96
C ALA A 82 -20.34 -4.77 -18.54
N SER A 83 -19.48 -3.75 -18.60
CA SER A 83 -19.82 -2.42 -19.09
C SER A 83 -19.89 -2.33 -20.62
N ILE A 84 -18.97 -3.00 -21.31
CA ILE A 84 -18.84 -2.92 -22.78
C ILE A 84 -19.62 -4.03 -23.48
N GLY A 85 -19.57 -5.24 -22.95
CA GLY A 85 -20.01 -6.47 -23.62
C GLY A 85 -18.89 -7.06 -24.47
N ILE A 86 -18.53 -8.32 -24.19
CA ILE A 86 -17.38 -8.99 -24.83
C ILE A 86 -17.52 -9.04 -26.36
N GLU A 87 -18.76 -9.14 -26.85
CA GLU A 87 -19.11 -9.20 -28.27
C GLU A 87 -18.91 -7.88 -29.02
N LYS A 88 -18.75 -6.77 -28.29
CA LYS A 88 -18.48 -5.43 -28.87
C LYS A 88 -17.00 -5.07 -28.90
N MET A 89 -16.17 -5.83 -28.18
CA MET A 89 -14.74 -5.60 -28.13
C MET A 89 -14.08 -5.96 -29.45
N ARG A 90 -13.08 -5.20 -29.85
CA ARG A 90 -12.36 -5.39 -31.11
C ARG A 90 -10.86 -5.52 -30.88
N GLU A 91 -10.18 -6.19 -31.79
CA GLU A 91 -8.72 -6.26 -31.78
C GLU A 91 -8.15 -4.84 -31.88
N GLY A 92 -7.21 -4.52 -31.00
CA GLY A 92 -6.57 -3.21 -30.87
C GLY A 92 -7.30 -2.22 -29.96
N ASP A 93 -8.47 -2.57 -29.37
CA ASP A 93 -9.13 -1.71 -28.38
C ASP A 93 -8.29 -1.63 -27.10
N VAL A 94 -8.31 -0.45 -26.46
CA VAL A 94 -7.85 -0.25 -25.07
C VAL A 94 -8.90 0.57 -24.32
N TYR A 95 -9.30 0.07 -23.17
CA TYR A 95 -10.28 0.68 -22.28
C TYR A 95 -9.60 1.30 -21.09
N LEU A 96 -10.03 2.51 -20.67
CA LEU A 96 -9.60 3.15 -19.44
C LEU A 96 -10.73 3.16 -18.41
N ILE A 97 -10.36 3.06 -17.14
CA ILE A 97 -11.22 3.25 -15.99
C ILE A 97 -10.38 3.69 -14.78
N ASN A 98 -10.94 4.60 -13.95
CA ASN A 98 -10.40 4.93 -12.63
C ASN A 98 -11.50 5.10 -11.58
N ASP A 99 -12.70 4.57 -11.81
CA ASP A 99 -13.81 4.71 -10.88
C ASP A 99 -13.55 3.91 -9.59
N PRO A 100 -13.30 4.58 -8.45
CA PRO A 100 -12.90 3.90 -7.22
C PRO A 100 -14.02 3.04 -6.61
N TYR A 101 -15.27 3.36 -6.87
CA TYR A 101 -16.40 2.65 -6.27
C TYR A 101 -16.66 1.27 -6.88
N VAL A 102 -16.05 0.98 -8.02
CA VAL A 102 -16.28 -0.27 -8.77
C VAL A 102 -15.02 -1.04 -9.16
N ALA A 103 -13.91 -0.35 -9.50
CA ALA A 103 -12.76 -1.01 -10.12
C ALA A 103 -11.43 -0.28 -9.94
N SER A 104 -11.31 0.63 -8.96
CA SER A 104 -10.08 1.34 -8.64
C SER A 104 -9.97 1.58 -7.13
N THR A 105 -8.87 2.15 -6.66
CA THR A 105 -8.67 2.54 -5.26
C THR A 105 -9.14 3.99 -5.04
N HIS A 106 -8.55 4.93 -5.80
CA HIS A 106 -8.93 6.34 -5.90
C HIS A 106 -8.77 6.84 -7.33
N CYS A 107 -9.19 8.08 -7.63
CA CYS A 107 -9.22 8.56 -9.02
C CYS A 107 -7.84 8.65 -9.69
N ASN A 108 -6.76 8.74 -8.91
CA ASN A 108 -5.40 8.77 -9.46
C ASN A 108 -4.98 7.43 -10.09
N ASP A 109 -5.56 6.32 -9.65
CA ASP A 109 -5.19 4.98 -10.12
C ASP A 109 -5.95 4.64 -11.40
N VAL A 110 -5.29 4.91 -12.52
CA VAL A 110 -5.89 4.72 -13.85
C VAL A 110 -5.52 3.35 -14.40
N HIS A 111 -6.54 2.54 -14.64
CA HIS A 111 -6.41 1.23 -15.23
C HIS A 111 -6.58 1.29 -16.74
N ALA A 112 -5.70 0.60 -17.48
CA ALA A 112 -5.81 0.39 -18.91
C ALA A 112 -5.97 -1.11 -19.19
N VAL A 113 -7.00 -1.50 -19.91
CA VAL A 113 -7.38 -2.89 -20.18
C VAL A 113 -7.38 -3.14 -21.67
N LYS A 114 -6.73 -4.23 -22.11
CA LYS A 114 -6.65 -4.63 -23.52
C LYS A 114 -7.05 -6.10 -23.70
N PRO A 115 -8.07 -6.40 -24.54
CA PRO A 115 -8.35 -7.77 -24.96
C PRO A 115 -7.25 -8.28 -25.89
N VAL A 116 -6.84 -9.53 -25.70
CA VAL A 116 -5.87 -10.21 -26.55
C VAL A 116 -6.61 -11.14 -27.50
N PHE A 117 -6.52 -10.84 -28.79
CA PHE A 117 -7.15 -11.61 -29.84
C PHE A 117 -6.17 -12.58 -30.51
N LEU A 118 -6.67 -13.79 -30.83
CA LEU A 118 -6.03 -14.75 -31.72
C LEU A 118 -7.11 -15.38 -32.58
N ASP A 119 -6.92 -15.37 -33.90
CA ASP A 119 -7.86 -15.90 -34.91
C ASP A 119 -9.29 -15.38 -34.74
N GLY A 120 -9.43 -14.09 -34.36
CA GLY A 120 -10.71 -13.42 -34.19
C GLY A 120 -11.46 -13.70 -32.87
N CYS A 121 -10.84 -14.49 -31.97
CA CYS A 121 -11.39 -14.81 -30.64
C CYS A 121 -10.53 -14.16 -29.54
N ILE A 122 -11.18 -13.71 -28.46
CA ILE A 122 -10.47 -13.24 -27.25
C ILE A 122 -9.94 -14.49 -26.51
N VAL A 123 -8.62 -14.56 -26.31
CA VAL A 123 -7.96 -15.66 -25.60
C VAL A 123 -7.52 -15.29 -24.19
N ALA A 124 -7.37 -13.98 -23.92
CA ALA A 124 -6.97 -13.44 -22.63
C ALA A 124 -7.25 -11.93 -22.59
N PHE A 125 -7.05 -11.31 -21.41
CA PHE A 125 -6.88 -9.87 -21.27
C PHE A 125 -5.54 -9.56 -20.60
N VAL A 126 -4.97 -8.43 -20.96
CA VAL A 126 -3.85 -7.82 -20.24
C VAL A 126 -4.29 -6.45 -19.71
N ALA A 127 -3.89 -6.12 -18.50
CA ALA A 127 -4.20 -4.83 -17.93
C ALA A 127 -3.01 -4.25 -17.16
N THR A 128 -3.04 -2.94 -17.01
CA THR A 128 -2.09 -2.17 -16.19
C THR A 128 -2.86 -1.20 -15.32
N ALA A 129 -2.41 -0.97 -14.11
CA ALA A 129 -2.81 0.15 -13.26
C ALA A 129 -1.61 1.03 -13.04
N ALA A 130 -1.77 2.35 -13.01
CA ALA A 130 -0.70 3.29 -12.69
C ALA A 130 -1.27 4.49 -11.94
N HIS A 131 -0.56 4.90 -10.88
CA HIS A 131 -0.89 6.10 -10.13
C HIS A 131 -0.50 7.35 -10.91
N TRP A 132 -1.46 7.97 -11.59
CA TRP A 132 -1.23 9.25 -12.26
C TRP A 132 -1.12 10.36 -11.21
N SER A 133 0.00 11.06 -11.19
CA SER A 133 0.30 12.04 -10.14
C SER A 133 -0.72 13.17 -10.02
N ASP A 134 -1.56 13.42 -11.03
CA ASP A 134 -2.64 14.42 -10.96
C ASP A 134 -3.73 14.08 -11.99
N VAL A 135 -4.96 14.03 -11.53
CA VAL A 135 -6.16 13.83 -12.36
C VAL A 135 -7.13 14.99 -12.21
N GLY A 136 -6.63 16.18 -11.83
CA GLY A 136 -7.44 17.38 -11.60
C GLY A 136 -7.83 17.54 -10.14
N GLY A 137 -9.01 18.10 -9.90
CA GLY A 137 -9.52 18.33 -8.55
C GLY A 137 -9.02 19.63 -7.90
N ALA A 138 -9.36 19.79 -6.61
CA ALA A 138 -9.20 21.05 -5.88
C ALA A 138 -7.73 21.38 -5.55
N VAL A 139 -6.88 20.38 -5.37
CA VAL A 139 -5.47 20.55 -4.97
C VAL A 139 -4.53 19.86 -5.96
N PRO A 140 -3.27 20.33 -6.12
CA PRO A 140 -2.26 19.61 -6.86
C PRO A 140 -2.05 18.19 -6.31
N GLY A 141 -1.89 17.22 -7.21
CA GLY A 141 -1.76 15.80 -6.85
C GLY A 141 -3.09 15.11 -6.57
N SER A 142 -4.23 15.83 -6.64
CA SER A 142 -5.58 15.26 -6.45
C SER A 142 -5.85 14.64 -5.06
N LEU A 143 -4.92 14.79 -4.10
CA LEU A 143 -5.02 14.25 -2.74
C LEU A 143 -5.44 15.36 -1.77
N SER A 144 -6.74 15.57 -1.60
CA SER A 144 -7.31 16.56 -0.70
C SER A 144 -7.88 15.91 0.57
N ALA A 145 -7.20 16.05 1.70
CA ALA A 145 -7.69 15.55 2.99
C ALA A 145 -9.09 16.08 3.33
N TRP A 146 -9.40 17.31 2.90
CA TRP A 146 -10.62 18.04 3.22
C TRP A 146 -11.70 17.99 2.14
N ALA A 147 -11.52 17.19 1.09
CA ALA A 147 -12.58 16.99 0.10
C ALA A 147 -13.85 16.47 0.77
N ARG A 148 -15.00 17.04 0.41
CA ARG A 148 -16.32 16.61 0.89
C ARG A 148 -17.08 15.77 -0.13
N SER A 149 -16.55 15.70 -1.34
CA SER A 149 -17.14 14.98 -2.45
C SER A 149 -16.05 14.55 -3.41
N HIS A 150 -16.23 13.41 -4.07
CA HIS A 150 -15.30 12.95 -5.11
C HIS A 150 -15.11 13.94 -6.26
N PHE A 151 -16.05 14.89 -6.47
CA PHE A 151 -15.90 15.95 -7.48
C PHE A 151 -14.74 16.91 -7.20
N GLU A 152 -14.29 16.98 -5.95
CA GLU A 152 -13.13 17.77 -5.54
C GLU A 152 -11.81 17.00 -5.72
N GLU A 153 -11.86 15.70 -6.00
CA GLU A 153 -10.69 14.79 -6.06
C GLU A 153 -10.18 14.55 -7.49
N GLY A 154 -10.84 15.09 -8.49
CA GLY A 154 -10.43 14.99 -9.88
C GLY A 154 -11.44 14.29 -10.79
N ILE A 155 -10.98 13.94 -12.00
CA ILE A 155 -11.84 13.32 -13.00
C ILE A 155 -12.04 11.84 -12.66
N ARG A 156 -13.30 11.45 -12.45
CA ARG A 156 -13.72 10.06 -12.43
C ARG A 156 -14.02 9.60 -13.85
N ILE A 157 -13.23 8.63 -14.34
CA ILE A 157 -13.33 8.05 -15.67
C ILE A 157 -14.12 6.74 -15.56
N PRO A 158 -15.36 6.67 -16.05
CA PRO A 158 -16.06 5.39 -16.21
C PRO A 158 -15.34 4.55 -17.27
N VAL A 159 -15.84 3.35 -17.58
CA VAL A 159 -15.24 2.58 -18.69
C VAL A 159 -15.39 3.35 -20.00
N VAL A 160 -14.26 3.77 -20.57
CA VAL A 160 -14.19 4.49 -21.86
C VAL A 160 -13.20 3.84 -22.80
N THR A 161 -13.45 3.93 -24.12
CA THR A 161 -12.54 3.42 -25.14
C THR A 161 -11.51 4.50 -25.49
N ALA A 162 -10.28 4.35 -24.96
CA ALA A 162 -9.16 5.29 -25.22
C ALA A 162 -8.48 5.01 -26.56
N VAL A 163 -8.36 3.72 -26.94
CA VAL A 163 -7.88 3.31 -28.27
C VAL A 163 -8.94 2.42 -28.88
N LYS A 164 -9.34 2.71 -30.10
CA LYS A 164 -10.38 2.00 -30.84
C LYS A 164 -9.80 1.33 -32.06
N ALA A 165 -9.77 0.00 -32.07
CA ALA A 165 -9.20 -0.79 -33.17
C ALA A 165 -7.79 -0.32 -33.59
N GLY A 166 -6.95 0.03 -32.61
CA GLY A 166 -5.57 0.49 -32.81
C GLY A 166 -5.41 2.02 -33.00
N GLU A 167 -6.52 2.77 -33.13
CA GLU A 167 -6.49 4.22 -33.31
C GLU A 167 -6.82 4.96 -32.00
N MET A 168 -5.99 5.95 -31.63
CA MET A 168 -6.22 6.78 -30.44
C MET A 168 -7.50 7.60 -30.56
N ASN A 169 -8.33 7.59 -29.53
CA ASN A 169 -9.49 8.48 -29.41
C ASN A 169 -9.02 9.87 -28.95
N HIS A 170 -8.53 10.68 -29.90
CA HIS A 170 -7.95 11.98 -29.60
C HIS A 170 -8.93 12.92 -28.90
N ASP A 171 -10.19 12.95 -29.28
CA ASP A 171 -11.19 13.85 -28.67
C ASP A 171 -11.34 13.56 -27.16
N LEU A 172 -11.42 12.28 -26.80
CA LEU A 172 -11.48 11.87 -25.39
C LEU A 172 -10.19 12.18 -24.66
N MET A 173 -9.06 11.82 -25.24
CA MET A 173 -7.76 12.00 -24.57
C MET A 173 -7.42 13.48 -24.39
N ASP A 174 -7.72 14.32 -25.36
CA ASP A 174 -7.52 15.78 -25.25
C ASP A 174 -8.43 16.40 -24.18
N LEU A 175 -9.68 15.91 -24.05
CA LEU A 175 -10.56 16.30 -22.95
C LEU A 175 -9.95 15.93 -21.58
N LEU A 176 -9.40 14.72 -21.43
CA LEU A 176 -8.77 14.30 -20.18
C LEU A 176 -7.53 15.17 -19.87
N TRP A 177 -6.66 15.35 -20.86
CA TRP A 177 -5.43 16.14 -20.68
C TRP A 177 -5.69 17.61 -20.34
N ALA A 178 -6.75 18.20 -20.87
CA ALA A 178 -7.13 19.58 -20.56
C ALA A 178 -7.57 19.78 -19.10
N ASN A 179 -7.94 18.72 -18.40
CA ASN A 179 -8.42 18.75 -17.02
C ASN A 179 -7.38 18.30 -16.00
N MET A 180 -6.16 17.95 -16.42
CA MET A 180 -5.08 17.45 -15.57
C MET A 180 -3.91 18.42 -15.54
N ARG A 181 -3.33 18.66 -14.36
CA ARG A 181 -2.10 19.44 -14.24
C ARG A 181 -0.93 18.61 -14.77
N GLN A 182 0.07 19.30 -15.35
CA GLN A 182 1.26 18.64 -15.93
C GLN A 182 0.91 17.48 -16.87
N SER A 183 -0.05 17.68 -17.74
CA SER A 183 -0.58 16.65 -18.64
C SER A 183 0.48 15.98 -19.52
N TRP A 184 1.64 16.60 -19.72
CA TRP A 184 2.76 16.01 -20.46
C TRP A 184 3.32 14.75 -19.77
N GLU A 185 3.41 14.73 -18.43
CA GLU A 185 3.80 13.54 -17.68
C GLU A 185 2.74 12.45 -17.81
N ARG A 186 1.45 12.82 -17.65
CA ARG A 186 0.33 11.85 -17.80
C ARG A 186 0.28 11.22 -19.17
N LYS A 187 0.59 11.98 -20.22
CA LYS A 187 0.77 11.45 -21.58
C LYS A 187 1.89 10.42 -21.63
N GLY A 188 3.04 10.71 -21.00
CA GLY A 188 4.17 9.79 -20.90
C GLY A 188 3.79 8.51 -20.16
N ASP A 189 3.15 8.62 -19.01
CA ASP A 189 2.72 7.47 -18.20
C ASP A 189 1.69 6.61 -18.95
N PHE A 190 0.73 7.23 -19.64
CA PHE A 190 -0.23 6.50 -20.46
C PHE A 190 0.44 5.75 -21.62
N HIS A 191 1.42 6.37 -22.28
CA HIS A 191 2.20 5.68 -23.34
C HIS A 191 3.02 4.52 -22.77
N ALA A 192 3.53 4.62 -21.54
CA ALA A 192 4.20 3.53 -20.86
C ALA A 192 3.23 2.36 -20.61
N GLN A 193 2.00 2.66 -20.14
CA GLN A 193 0.94 1.64 -19.98
C GLN A 193 0.60 0.98 -21.33
N LEU A 194 0.42 1.74 -22.40
CA LEU A 194 0.14 1.19 -23.74
C LEU A 194 1.29 0.28 -24.23
N SER A 195 2.54 0.67 -23.97
CA SER A 195 3.73 -0.12 -24.35
C SER A 195 3.79 -1.44 -23.58
N ALA A 196 3.44 -1.42 -22.29
CA ALA A 196 3.36 -2.62 -21.46
C ALA A 196 2.23 -3.55 -21.93
N LEU A 197 1.04 -3.01 -22.26
CA LEU A 197 -0.06 -3.80 -22.82
C LEU A 197 0.32 -4.45 -24.15
N ALA A 198 1.07 -3.75 -25.01
CA ALA A 198 1.57 -4.32 -26.28
C ALA A 198 2.58 -5.44 -26.05
N ALA A 199 3.47 -5.31 -25.06
CA ALA A 199 4.40 -6.36 -24.66
C ALA A 199 3.64 -7.59 -24.13
N GLY A 200 2.68 -7.39 -23.23
CA GLY A 200 1.84 -8.44 -22.68
C GLY A 200 1.03 -9.17 -23.75
N GLU A 201 0.34 -8.44 -24.63
CA GLU A 201 -0.39 -9.01 -25.76
C GLU A 201 0.52 -9.89 -26.63
N LYS A 202 1.68 -9.37 -27.03
CA LYS A 202 2.66 -10.10 -27.84
C LYS A 202 3.05 -11.44 -27.18
N ARG A 203 3.41 -11.43 -25.89
CA ARG A 203 3.84 -12.63 -25.16
C ARG A 203 2.72 -13.65 -24.99
N ILE A 204 1.51 -13.20 -24.67
CA ILE A 204 0.35 -14.11 -24.56
C ILE A 204 0.03 -14.76 -25.90
N ARG A 205 0.10 -14.01 -27.01
CA ARG A 205 -0.07 -14.57 -28.36
C ARG A 205 1.02 -15.59 -28.69
N GLU A 206 2.28 -15.30 -28.36
CA GLU A 206 3.41 -16.23 -28.54
C GLU A 206 3.17 -17.54 -27.78
N ILE A 207 2.76 -17.48 -26.50
CA ILE A 207 2.42 -18.65 -25.69
C ILE A 207 1.26 -19.44 -26.32
N ALA A 208 0.17 -18.76 -26.68
CA ALA A 208 -1.00 -19.39 -27.28
C ALA A 208 -0.71 -20.06 -28.62
N MET A 209 0.10 -19.42 -29.47
CA MET A 209 0.51 -20.01 -30.77
C MET A 209 1.48 -21.19 -30.62
N HIS A 210 2.36 -21.16 -29.61
CA HIS A 210 3.35 -22.19 -29.44
C HIS A 210 2.82 -23.45 -28.72
N TYR A 211 2.01 -23.25 -27.68
CA TYR A 211 1.52 -24.33 -26.82
C TYR A 211 0.04 -24.70 -27.08
N GLY A 212 -0.71 -23.83 -27.71
CA GLY A 212 -2.17 -24.00 -27.93
C GLY A 212 -3.01 -23.10 -27.03
N VAL A 213 -4.15 -22.64 -27.58
CA VAL A 213 -5.12 -21.80 -26.84
C VAL A 213 -5.78 -22.60 -25.71
N ASN A 214 -6.07 -23.88 -25.92
CA ASN A 214 -6.68 -24.74 -24.90
C ASN A 214 -5.73 -24.96 -23.71
N GLU A 215 -4.46 -25.19 -23.97
CA GLU A 215 -3.42 -25.39 -22.96
C GLU A 215 -3.19 -24.12 -22.14
N LEU A 216 -3.21 -22.95 -22.79
CA LEU A 216 -3.14 -21.65 -22.10
C LEU A 216 -4.36 -21.47 -21.18
N SER A 217 -5.60 -21.64 -21.71
CA SER A 217 -6.83 -21.48 -20.95
C SER A 217 -6.92 -22.45 -19.76
N GLN A 218 -6.58 -23.72 -19.98
CA GLN A 218 -6.56 -24.73 -18.92
C GLN A 218 -5.50 -24.43 -17.86
N THR A 219 -4.32 -23.94 -18.26
CA THR A 219 -3.27 -23.54 -17.30
C THR A 219 -3.75 -22.37 -16.43
N MET A 220 -4.35 -21.33 -17.02
CA MET A 220 -4.90 -20.19 -16.25
C MET A 220 -5.94 -20.65 -15.22
N ALA A 221 -6.87 -21.54 -15.60
CA ALA A 221 -7.83 -22.11 -14.66
C ALA A 221 -7.17 -22.94 -13.55
N GLN A 222 -6.21 -23.78 -13.89
CA GLN A 222 -5.49 -24.61 -12.91
C GLN A 222 -4.60 -23.79 -11.95
N VAL A 223 -4.04 -22.66 -12.39
CA VAL A 223 -3.29 -21.74 -11.52
C VAL A 223 -4.23 -21.12 -10.47
N GLN A 224 -5.45 -20.74 -10.86
CA GLN A 224 -6.47 -20.25 -9.92
C GLN A 224 -6.90 -21.35 -8.93
N ASP A 225 -7.18 -22.56 -9.40
CA ASP A 225 -7.53 -23.70 -8.54
C ASP A 225 -6.38 -24.08 -7.60
N HIS A 226 -5.13 -23.92 -8.05
CA HIS A 226 -3.97 -24.13 -7.19
C HIS A 226 -3.89 -23.12 -6.05
N SER A 227 -4.09 -21.82 -6.34
CA SER A 227 -4.11 -20.78 -5.32
C SER A 227 -5.28 -20.96 -4.32
N GLU A 228 -6.46 -21.37 -4.80
CA GLU A 228 -7.57 -21.73 -3.93
C GLU A 228 -7.22 -22.87 -2.96
N ARG A 229 -6.59 -23.94 -3.47
CA ARG A 229 -6.14 -25.06 -2.59
C ARG A 229 -5.12 -24.61 -1.57
N LEU A 230 -4.17 -23.73 -1.95
CA LEU A 230 -3.15 -23.24 -1.03
C LEU A 230 -3.75 -22.39 0.10
N ILE A 231 -4.64 -21.46 -0.23
CA ILE A 231 -5.28 -20.62 0.81
C ILE A 231 -6.17 -21.45 1.73
N ARG A 232 -6.97 -22.39 1.19
CA ARG A 232 -7.80 -23.29 2.01
C ARG A 232 -6.95 -24.15 2.95
N ALA A 233 -5.84 -24.70 2.48
CA ALA A 233 -4.92 -25.47 3.31
C ALA A 233 -4.28 -24.60 4.41
N ALA A 234 -3.92 -23.36 4.10
CA ALA A 234 -3.38 -22.43 5.09
C ALA A 234 -4.43 -22.05 6.15
N LEU A 235 -5.67 -21.76 5.75
CA LEU A 235 -6.77 -21.47 6.66
C LEU A 235 -7.14 -22.68 7.54
N ALA A 236 -7.15 -23.89 6.98
CA ALA A 236 -7.42 -25.11 7.72
C ALA A 236 -6.37 -25.44 8.81
N SER A 237 -5.16 -24.85 8.72
CA SER A 237 -4.13 -24.96 9.75
C SER A 237 -4.33 -24.02 10.95
N MET A 238 -5.27 -23.07 10.84
CA MET A 238 -5.57 -22.11 11.90
C MET A 238 -6.66 -22.66 12.84
N PRO A 239 -6.62 -22.32 14.13
CA PRO A 239 -7.69 -22.67 15.05
C PRO A 239 -9.03 -22.06 14.65
N ASP A 240 -10.12 -22.83 14.70
CA ASP A 240 -11.46 -22.29 14.53
C ASP A 240 -11.79 -21.32 15.67
N GLY A 241 -12.38 -20.18 15.33
CA GLY A 241 -12.74 -19.18 16.34
C GLY A 241 -13.24 -17.88 15.76
N THR A 242 -13.64 -16.99 16.65
CA THR A 242 -13.96 -15.60 16.34
C THR A 242 -12.92 -14.71 17.00
N TYR A 243 -12.23 -13.90 16.24
CA TYR A 243 -11.14 -13.05 16.69
C TYR A 243 -11.53 -11.60 16.45
N LEU A 244 -11.44 -10.77 17.50
CA LEU A 244 -11.85 -9.37 17.47
C LEU A 244 -10.63 -8.47 17.54
N SER A 245 -10.64 -7.44 16.71
CA SER A 245 -9.67 -6.36 16.76
C SER A 245 -10.33 -5.04 16.37
N HIS A 246 -9.70 -3.94 16.72
CA HIS A 246 -10.14 -2.60 16.33
C HIS A 246 -8.93 -1.70 16.13
N ASP A 247 -9.13 -0.66 15.33
CA ASP A 247 -8.17 0.42 15.12
C ASP A 247 -8.95 1.71 14.83
N SER A 248 -8.29 2.86 14.87
CA SER A 248 -8.94 4.16 14.68
C SER A 248 -8.16 5.05 13.74
N ILE A 249 -8.92 5.90 13.06
CA ILE A 249 -8.38 7.04 12.33
C ILE A 249 -8.39 8.24 13.28
N ASP A 250 -7.38 9.08 13.21
CA ASP A 250 -7.18 10.23 14.14
C ASP A 250 -8.35 11.21 14.23
N GLN A 251 -9.29 11.12 13.32
CA GLN A 251 -10.54 11.92 13.32
C GLN A 251 -11.71 11.26 14.06
N ASP A 252 -11.43 10.44 15.06
CA ASP A 252 -12.40 9.75 15.92
C ASP A 252 -13.34 8.77 15.19
N VAL A 253 -12.97 8.33 14.00
CA VAL A 253 -13.64 7.27 13.24
C VAL A 253 -13.01 5.93 13.58
N HIS A 254 -13.82 4.99 14.04
CA HIS A 254 -13.36 3.66 14.45
C HIS A 254 -13.70 2.61 13.40
N THR A 255 -12.72 1.79 13.07
CA THR A 255 -12.93 0.60 12.26
C THR A 255 -12.87 -0.62 13.18
N GLY A 256 -13.95 -1.39 13.24
CA GLY A 256 -14.02 -2.64 13.98
C GLY A 256 -14.05 -3.84 13.04
N GLU A 257 -13.33 -4.89 13.39
CA GLU A 257 -13.32 -6.13 12.63
C GLU A 257 -13.62 -7.33 13.53
N THR A 258 -14.62 -8.10 13.13
CA THR A 258 -14.83 -9.46 13.66
C THR A 258 -14.43 -10.46 12.59
N LYS A 259 -13.48 -11.33 12.90
CA LYS A 259 -13.04 -12.37 11.99
C LYS A 259 -13.49 -13.74 12.50
N THR A 260 -14.12 -14.51 11.62
CA THR A 260 -14.46 -15.90 11.88
C THR A 260 -13.70 -16.78 10.92
N ILE A 261 -12.91 -17.70 11.44
CA ILE A 261 -12.23 -18.74 10.67
C ILE A 261 -12.94 -20.05 10.97
N ARG A 262 -13.40 -20.75 9.95
CA ARG A 262 -14.11 -22.02 10.07
C ARG A 262 -13.57 -23.02 9.05
N GLY A 263 -12.97 -24.08 9.53
CA GLY A 263 -12.40 -25.10 8.66
C GLY A 263 -11.42 -24.52 7.65
N ASP A 264 -11.80 -24.46 6.38
CA ASP A 264 -10.97 -23.97 5.27
C ASP A 264 -11.42 -22.62 4.69
N GLU A 265 -12.33 -21.90 5.36
CA GLU A 265 -12.87 -20.61 4.93
C GLU A 265 -12.62 -19.51 5.96
N ALA A 266 -12.39 -18.29 5.48
CA ALA A 266 -12.26 -17.11 6.31
C ALA A 266 -13.36 -16.08 5.99
N GLN A 267 -14.02 -15.59 7.02
CA GLN A 267 -14.98 -14.49 6.93
C GLN A 267 -14.45 -13.28 7.68
N PHE A 268 -14.30 -12.17 6.95
CA PHE A 268 -13.95 -10.86 7.50
C PHE A 268 -15.23 -10.04 7.64
N ASP A 269 -15.62 -9.73 8.87
CA ASP A 269 -16.81 -8.95 9.17
C ASP A 269 -16.42 -7.54 9.63
N LEU A 270 -16.59 -6.57 8.75
CA LEU A 270 -16.34 -5.15 8.98
C LEU A 270 -17.65 -4.35 9.17
N THR A 271 -18.78 -5.03 9.39
CA THR A 271 -20.10 -4.38 9.54
C THR A 271 -20.20 -3.50 10.79
N GLY A 272 -19.29 -3.68 11.77
CA GLY A 272 -19.16 -2.82 12.95
C GLY A 272 -18.43 -1.50 12.72
N SER A 273 -17.96 -1.23 11.49
CA SER A 273 -17.28 0.03 11.17
C SER A 273 -18.25 1.21 11.10
N ASP A 274 -17.75 2.40 11.39
CA ASP A 274 -18.53 3.65 11.38
C ASP A 274 -19.07 4.00 9.98
N SER A 275 -20.06 4.90 9.97
CA SER A 275 -20.58 5.50 8.74
C SER A 275 -19.49 6.27 8.01
N ALA A 276 -19.68 6.49 6.70
CA ALA A 276 -18.76 7.29 5.89
C ALA A 276 -18.50 8.68 6.53
N ALA A 277 -17.24 9.09 6.53
CA ALA A 277 -16.79 10.39 7.00
C ALA A 277 -17.13 11.51 5.99
N GLU A 278 -17.24 12.74 6.47
CA GLU A 278 -17.45 13.93 5.61
C GLU A 278 -16.14 14.43 4.95
N CYS A 279 -15.10 13.63 4.96
CA CYS A 279 -13.77 13.94 4.42
C CYS A 279 -13.21 12.75 3.62
N ALA A 280 -12.05 12.93 3.00
CA ALA A 280 -11.48 12.01 2.00
C ALA A 280 -10.97 10.65 2.53
N PHE A 281 -11.43 10.19 3.69
CA PHE A 281 -10.93 8.98 4.36
C PHE A 281 -11.76 7.72 4.08
N ASN A 282 -12.81 7.84 3.29
CA ASN A 282 -13.72 6.73 3.03
C ASN A 282 -13.07 5.73 2.07
N CYS A 283 -13.09 4.45 2.44
CA CYS A 283 -12.51 3.37 1.64
C CYS A 283 -13.59 2.70 0.79
N PRO A 284 -13.46 2.67 -0.53
CA PRO A 284 -14.39 1.94 -1.39
C PRO A 284 -14.15 0.44 -1.30
N LEU A 285 -15.16 -0.37 -1.57
CA LEU A 285 -15.11 -1.83 -1.44
C LEU A 285 -13.92 -2.49 -2.17
N PRO A 286 -13.53 -2.08 -3.39
CA PRO A 286 -12.35 -2.63 -4.05
C PRO A 286 -11.06 -2.45 -3.23
N ALA A 287 -10.84 -1.28 -2.64
CA ALA A 287 -9.67 -1.00 -1.80
C ALA A 287 -9.73 -1.74 -0.45
N THR A 288 -10.91 -1.84 0.18
CA THR A 288 -11.13 -2.67 1.37
C THR A 288 -10.80 -4.13 1.08
N THR A 289 -11.18 -4.63 -0.09
CA THR A 289 -10.82 -5.97 -0.55
C THR A 289 -9.30 -6.14 -0.65
N SER A 290 -8.60 -5.18 -1.24
CA SER A 290 -7.12 -5.18 -1.28
C SER A 290 -6.52 -5.23 0.14
N ALA A 291 -7.02 -4.42 1.07
CA ALA A 291 -6.52 -4.36 2.44
C ALA A 291 -6.62 -5.71 3.18
N VAL A 292 -7.74 -6.42 3.04
CA VAL A 292 -7.92 -7.77 3.60
C VAL A 292 -6.92 -8.76 2.99
N PHE A 293 -6.70 -8.71 1.67
CA PHE A 293 -5.72 -9.59 1.01
C PHE A 293 -4.28 -9.29 1.42
N ILE A 294 -3.94 -8.03 1.63
CA ILE A 294 -2.62 -7.63 2.15
C ILE A 294 -2.40 -8.21 3.54
N ALA A 295 -3.38 -8.13 4.42
CA ALA A 295 -3.30 -8.73 5.76
C ALA A 295 -3.13 -10.25 5.69
N LEU A 296 -3.90 -10.93 4.84
CA LEU A 296 -3.75 -12.37 4.61
C LEU A 296 -2.34 -12.72 4.08
N ALA A 297 -1.84 -11.98 3.08
CA ALA A 297 -0.51 -12.20 2.52
C ALA A 297 0.62 -11.95 3.53
N SER A 298 0.40 -11.08 4.51
CA SER A 298 1.39 -10.80 5.57
C SER A 298 1.52 -11.94 6.59
N ILE A 299 0.46 -12.72 6.79
CA ILE A 299 0.39 -13.78 7.81
C ILE A 299 0.52 -15.18 7.19
N LEU A 300 -0.11 -15.40 6.03
CA LEU A 300 -0.11 -16.72 5.38
C LEU A 300 1.21 -17.01 4.63
N PRO A 301 1.50 -18.28 4.33
CA PRO A 301 2.62 -18.62 3.44
C PRO A 301 2.50 -17.91 2.09
N PRO A 302 3.63 -17.59 1.43
CA PRO A 302 3.60 -17.00 0.09
C PRO A 302 2.81 -17.89 -0.89
N MET A 303 1.89 -17.26 -1.63
CA MET A 303 1.06 -17.93 -2.63
C MET A 303 0.83 -17.03 -3.85
N PRO A 304 0.57 -17.60 -5.04
CA PRO A 304 0.34 -16.82 -6.25
C PRO A 304 -0.91 -15.94 -6.12
N THR A 305 -0.80 -14.66 -6.47
CA THR A 305 -1.92 -13.71 -6.46
C THR A 305 -2.76 -13.87 -7.73
N ASN A 306 -3.99 -14.37 -7.57
CA ASN A 306 -4.97 -14.50 -8.65
C ASN A 306 -6.39 -14.68 -8.09
N ALA A 307 -7.38 -14.84 -8.97
CA ALA A 307 -8.79 -14.96 -8.60
C ALA A 307 -9.10 -16.18 -7.69
N GLY A 308 -8.25 -17.20 -7.66
CA GLY A 308 -8.43 -18.37 -6.78
C GLY A 308 -8.41 -18.02 -5.29
N LEU A 309 -7.65 -16.99 -4.91
CA LEU A 309 -7.59 -16.55 -3.50
C LEU A 309 -8.95 -16.06 -2.97
N MET A 310 -9.78 -15.43 -3.83
CA MET A 310 -11.09 -14.91 -3.43
C MET A 310 -12.11 -16.00 -3.08
N ARG A 311 -11.93 -17.22 -3.60
CA ARG A 311 -12.94 -18.28 -3.46
C ARG A 311 -13.08 -18.82 -2.04
N ALA A 312 -12.07 -18.60 -1.19
CA ALA A 312 -12.05 -19.04 0.20
C ALA A 312 -12.25 -17.89 1.20
N VAL A 313 -12.50 -16.66 0.74
CA VAL A 313 -12.58 -15.46 1.58
C VAL A 313 -13.88 -14.72 1.33
N THR A 314 -14.57 -14.37 2.41
CA THR A 314 -15.78 -13.55 2.39
C THR A 314 -15.52 -12.26 3.16
N ILE A 315 -15.90 -11.12 2.59
CA ILE A 315 -15.77 -9.80 3.22
C ILE A 315 -17.17 -9.20 3.35
N ASN A 316 -17.61 -9.00 4.59
CA ASN A 316 -18.91 -8.40 4.91
C ASN A 316 -18.71 -6.93 5.29
N THR A 317 -19.45 -6.04 4.65
CA THR A 317 -19.43 -4.60 4.89
C THR A 317 -20.84 -4.04 4.83
N VAL A 318 -21.05 -2.83 5.37
CA VAL A 318 -22.31 -2.09 5.21
C VAL A 318 -22.11 -1.03 4.12
N PRO A 319 -22.88 -1.06 3.01
CA PRO A 319 -22.82 0.00 2.01
C PRO A 319 -23.08 1.39 2.64
N GLY A 320 -22.24 2.36 2.34
CA GLY A 320 -22.25 3.70 2.94
C GLY A 320 -21.48 3.81 4.26
N SER A 321 -20.83 2.74 4.71
CA SER A 321 -19.84 2.82 5.80
C SER A 321 -18.48 3.33 5.30
N ILE A 322 -17.61 3.67 6.25
CA ILE A 322 -16.25 4.15 5.96
C ILE A 322 -15.40 3.12 5.22
N VAL A 323 -15.72 1.83 5.32
CA VAL A 323 -15.04 0.72 4.62
C VAL A 323 -15.80 0.23 3.36
N HIS A 324 -16.92 0.85 3.03
CA HIS A 324 -17.70 0.59 1.82
C HIS A 324 -18.34 1.88 1.31
N ALA A 325 -17.50 2.85 0.99
CA ALA A 325 -17.93 4.14 0.48
C ALA A 325 -18.72 4.02 -0.83
N LEU A 326 -19.77 4.84 -0.91
CA LEU A 326 -20.59 4.99 -2.11
C LEU A 326 -20.48 6.42 -2.65
N PRO A 327 -20.66 6.65 -3.96
CA PRO A 327 -20.73 8.00 -4.48
C PRO A 327 -21.82 8.83 -3.76
N PRO A 328 -21.60 10.13 -3.43
CA PRO A 328 -20.45 10.94 -3.81
C PRO A 328 -19.34 11.06 -2.72
N SER A 329 -19.25 10.13 -1.76
CA SER A 329 -18.28 10.21 -0.66
C SER A 329 -16.84 10.33 -1.19
N PRO A 330 -16.02 11.27 -0.69
CA PRO A 330 -14.64 11.41 -1.13
C PRO A 330 -13.76 10.28 -0.60
N VAL A 331 -12.75 9.87 -1.38
CA VAL A 331 -11.96 8.65 -1.12
C VAL A 331 -10.45 8.84 -1.33
N SER A 332 -9.96 9.99 -1.79
CA SER A 332 -8.56 10.15 -2.22
C SER A 332 -7.54 9.89 -1.11
N GLY A 333 -7.88 10.18 0.13
CA GLY A 333 -6.99 9.99 1.28
C GLY A 333 -7.03 8.60 1.92
N MET A 334 -7.90 7.69 1.45
CA MET A 334 -8.10 6.40 2.10
C MET A 334 -6.85 5.51 2.10
N VAL A 335 -5.96 5.67 1.12
CA VAL A 335 -4.72 4.88 0.99
C VAL A 335 -3.79 5.05 2.20
N ALA A 336 -3.80 6.23 2.82
CA ALA A 336 -2.98 6.56 3.99
C ALA A 336 -3.76 6.54 5.32
N THR A 337 -5.04 6.21 5.29
CA THR A 337 -5.93 6.23 6.46
C THR A 337 -6.71 4.93 6.60
N THR A 338 -7.94 4.87 6.08
CA THR A 338 -8.85 3.72 6.30
C THR A 338 -8.31 2.41 5.75
N MET A 339 -7.69 2.42 4.57
CA MET A 339 -7.11 1.20 4.01
C MET A 339 -6.03 0.63 4.93
N GLU A 340 -5.15 1.49 5.47
CA GLU A 340 -4.12 1.09 6.44
C GLU A 340 -4.73 0.57 7.76
N CYS A 341 -5.82 1.18 8.22
CA CYS A 341 -6.55 0.68 9.39
C CYS A 341 -7.16 -0.70 9.12
N VAL A 342 -7.74 -0.95 7.94
CA VAL A 342 -8.26 -2.27 7.58
C VAL A 342 -7.14 -3.30 7.51
N VAL A 343 -5.97 -2.96 6.94
CA VAL A 343 -4.78 -3.83 7.00
C VAL A 343 -4.39 -4.12 8.45
N SER A 344 -4.34 -3.08 9.29
CA SER A 344 -3.96 -3.20 10.71
C SER A 344 -4.92 -4.12 11.48
N VAL A 345 -6.24 -3.85 11.46
CA VAL A 345 -7.21 -4.69 12.19
C VAL A 345 -7.25 -6.12 11.67
N SER A 346 -7.18 -6.30 10.35
CA SER A 346 -7.15 -7.65 9.76
C SER A 346 -5.89 -8.42 10.18
N THR A 347 -4.73 -7.75 10.18
CA THR A 347 -3.46 -8.34 10.64
C THR A 347 -3.51 -8.70 12.12
N LEU A 348 -4.02 -7.80 12.98
CA LEU A 348 -4.14 -8.05 14.42
C LEU A 348 -5.08 -9.22 14.71
N ALA A 349 -6.27 -9.28 14.08
CA ALA A 349 -7.19 -10.38 14.26
C ALA A 349 -6.61 -11.72 13.78
N LEU A 350 -5.92 -11.75 12.64
CA LEU A 350 -5.17 -12.93 12.17
C LEU A 350 -4.04 -13.32 13.12
N SER A 351 -3.35 -12.34 13.71
CA SER A 351 -2.30 -12.59 14.71
C SER A 351 -2.83 -13.27 15.96
N LEU A 352 -4.04 -12.91 16.42
CA LEU A 352 -4.70 -13.59 17.52
C LEU A 352 -5.05 -15.05 17.18
N ALA A 353 -5.41 -15.32 15.92
CA ALA A 353 -5.68 -16.66 15.42
C ALA A 353 -4.41 -17.48 15.24
N PHE A 354 -3.30 -16.85 14.87
CA PHE A 354 -2.05 -17.53 14.52
C PHE A 354 -0.82 -16.78 15.07
N PRO A 355 -0.60 -16.84 16.41
CA PRO A 355 0.47 -16.07 17.07
C PRO A 355 1.86 -16.32 16.49
N GLU A 356 2.19 -17.57 16.10
CA GLU A 356 3.53 -17.90 15.59
C GLU A 356 3.91 -17.15 14.30
N ARG A 357 2.91 -16.65 13.56
CA ARG A 357 3.09 -15.86 12.35
C ARG A 357 2.55 -14.44 12.49
N GLY A 358 2.04 -14.13 13.68
CA GLY A 358 1.45 -12.83 13.99
C GLY A 358 2.43 -11.69 13.91
N ALA A 359 1.90 -10.51 13.60
CA ALA A 359 2.61 -9.25 13.56
C ALA A 359 1.83 -8.16 14.31
N ALA A 360 2.54 -7.22 14.91
CA ALA A 360 1.96 -5.99 15.42
C ALA A 360 1.61 -5.03 14.26
N SER A 361 0.90 -3.96 14.56
CA SER A 361 0.48 -2.99 13.53
C SER A 361 1.65 -2.24 12.94
N PRO A 362 1.67 -2.04 11.61
CA PRO A 362 2.61 -1.15 10.95
C PRO A 362 2.22 0.33 11.18
N PHE A 363 3.14 1.23 10.85
CA PHE A 363 2.84 2.64 10.66
C PHE A 363 1.80 2.84 9.55
N SER A 364 1.25 4.05 9.43
CA SER A 364 0.52 4.48 8.25
C SER A 364 1.38 5.46 7.45
N ILE A 365 1.38 5.33 6.13
CA ILE A 365 2.19 6.19 5.27
C ILE A 365 1.76 7.66 5.42
N LEU A 366 2.73 8.57 5.45
CA LEU A 366 2.46 10.00 5.26
C LEU A 366 2.57 10.31 3.77
N ASN A 367 1.41 10.53 3.15
CA ASN A 367 1.35 10.80 1.73
C ASN A 367 1.32 12.32 1.53
N ALA A 368 2.49 12.92 1.32
CA ALA A 368 2.64 14.34 1.15
C ALA A 368 2.90 14.71 -0.31
N VAL A 369 2.23 15.76 -0.76
CA VAL A 369 2.38 16.33 -2.10
C VAL A 369 2.83 17.78 -1.96
N MET A 370 4.01 18.08 -2.48
CA MET A 370 4.54 19.42 -2.61
C MET A 370 4.34 19.90 -4.04
N ALA A 371 3.82 21.10 -4.21
CA ALA A 371 3.60 21.69 -5.54
C ALA A 371 3.98 23.16 -5.55
N GLY A 372 4.41 23.64 -6.72
CA GLY A 372 4.83 25.03 -6.88
C GLY A 372 5.29 25.33 -8.29
N PHE A 373 6.11 26.38 -8.39
CA PHE A 373 6.68 26.83 -9.63
C PHE A 373 8.22 26.72 -9.56
N ASP A 374 8.84 26.02 -10.51
CA ASP A 374 10.28 25.89 -10.61
C ASP A 374 10.85 27.01 -11.47
N ASP A 375 11.51 27.96 -10.84
CA ASP A 375 12.15 29.10 -11.50
C ASP A 375 13.63 28.86 -11.84
N ARG A 376 14.15 27.64 -11.57
CA ARG A 376 15.54 27.26 -11.93
C ARG A 376 15.73 27.05 -13.43
N ALA A 377 14.66 26.71 -14.14
CA ALA A 377 14.72 26.40 -15.55
C ALA A 377 14.70 27.67 -16.42
N GLU A 378 15.32 27.61 -17.62
CA GLU A 378 15.22 28.64 -18.64
C GLU A 378 13.77 28.94 -19.04
N PHE A 379 12.89 27.91 -18.83
CA PHE A 379 11.44 28.04 -18.89
C PHE A 379 10.86 27.61 -17.55
N SER A 380 10.39 28.57 -16.78
CA SER A 380 9.72 28.32 -15.51
C SER A 380 8.50 27.42 -15.69
N SER A 381 8.38 26.35 -14.89
CA SER A 381 7.31 25.36 -15.00
C SER A 381 6.73 25.02 -13.64
N SER A 382 5.44 24.68 -13.62
CA SER A 382 4.85 24.11 -12.42
C SER A 382 5.40 22.69 -12.17
N TYR A 383 5.44 22.27 -10.91
CA TYR A 383 5.80 20.91 -10.53
C TYR A 383 4.84 20.35 -9.49
N ILE A 384 4.77 19.01 -9.43
CA ILE A 384 4.11 18.24 -8.39
C ILE A 384 5.10 17.17 -7.94
N ASN A 385 5.49 17.21 -6.66
CA ASN A 385 6.41 16.26 -6.06
C ASN A 385 5.69 15.44 -4.99
N TYR A 386 5.71 14.13 -5.11
CA TYR A 386 5.29 13.21 -4.08
C TYR A 386 6.44 12.91 -3.13
N ALA A 387 6.29 13.30 -1.88
CA ALA A 387 7.21 12.98 -0.81
C ALA A 387 6.54 11.99 0.15
N TRP A 388 6.85 10.71 -0.01
CA TRP A 388 6.29 9.68 0.84
C TRP A 388 7.10 9.54 2.12
N GLY A 389 6.43 9.67 3.28
CA GLY A 389 7.02 9.37 4.57
C GLY A 389 6.97 7.88 4.85
N PHE A 390 8.07 7.15 4.65
CA PHE A 390 8.22 5.76 5.05
C PHE A 390 8.35 5.64 6.57
N GLY A 391 8.09 4.46 7.15
CA GLY A 391 8.08 4.31 8.61
C GLY A 391 8.36 2.90 9.09
N GLY A 392 7.99 2.61 10.34
CA GLY A 392 8.27 1.33 10.97
C GLY A 392 7.19 0.28 10.75
N LEU A 393 7.56 -0.93 10.34
CA LEU A 393 6.65 -2.08 10.37
C LEU A 393 6.49 -2.61 11.79
N GLY A 394 5.36 -3.27 12.05
CA GLY A 394 5.13 -3.99 13.28
C GLY A 394 6.12 -5.16 13.47
N ALA A 395 6.48 -5.42 14.73
CA ALA A 395 7.30 -6.56 15.09
C ALA A 395 6.54 -7.88 14.95
N THR A 396 7.27 -8.97 14.77
CA THR A 396 6.75 -10.35 14.76
C THR A 396 7.27 -11.13 15.96
N LEU A 397 6.83 -12.38 16.11
CA LEU A 397 7.30 -13.27 17.18
C LEU A 397 8.84 -13.36 17.27
N THR A 398 9.53 -13.35 16.14
CA THR A 398 10.98 -13.63 16.05
C THR A 398 11.82 -12.46 15.58
N ASN A 399 11.21 -11.48 14.92
CA ASN A 399 11.95 -10.39 14.29
C ASN A 399 11.44 -9.03 14.74
N ASP A 400 12.37 -8.11 14.95
CA ASP A 400 12.06 -6.70 15.08
C ASP A 400 11.40 -6.19 13.79
N GLY A 401 10.58 -5.18 13.91
CA GLY A 401 9.94 -4.54 12.77
C GLY A 401 10.98 -3.87 11.86
N ALA A 402 10.79 -3.99 10.56
CA ALA A 402 11.65 -3.31 9.59
C ALA A 402 11.51 -1.78 9.73
N THR A 403 12.65 -1.08 9.63
CA THR A 403 12.75 0.37 9.83
C THR A 403 12.73 1.10 8.50
N CYS A 404 11.96 2.18 8.40
CA CYS A 404 11.92 3.10 7.26
C CYS A 404 11.66 2.38 5.92
N VAL A 405 10.58 1.62 5.86
CA VAL A 405 10.12 0.90 4.66
C VAL A 405 8.72 1.34 4.27
N GLY A 406 8.26 0.96 3.08
CA GLY A 406 6.87 1.15 2.67
C GLY A 406 5.91 0.40 3.59
N SER A 407 4.72 0.93 3.79
CA SER A 407 3.66 0.21 4.52
C SER A 407 3.25 -1.07 3.77
N PRO A 408 2.54 -2.01 4.37
CA PRO A 408 2.23 -3.29 3.73
C PRO A 408 1.53 -3.15 2.36
N TYR A 409 0.64 -2.16 2.17
CA TYR A 409 -0.01 -1.95 0.88
C TYR A 409 0.96 -1.41 -0.18
N ALA A 410 2.01 -0.72 0.24
CA ALA A 410 3.03 -0.09 -0.59
C ALA A 410 4.42 -0.75 -0.40
N SER A 411 4.45 -2.04 -0.05
CA SER A 411 5.70 -2.73 0.30
C SER A 411 6.70 -2.89 -0.85
N THR A 412 6.25 -2.76 -2.09
CA THR A 412 7.10 -2.76 -3.30
C THR A 412 7.48 -1.36 -3.77
N THR A 413 6.90 -0.31 -3.17
CA THR A 413 7.24 1.08 -3.48
C THR A 413 8.70 1.35 -3.13
N GLN A 414 9.39 2.02 -4.05
CA GLN A 414 10.77 2.44 -3.85
C GLN A 414 10.82 3.89 -3.39
N TYR A 415 11.71 4.15 -2.43
CA TYR A 415 11.99 5.51 -2.02
C TYR A 415 12.79 6.22 -3.12
N THR A 416 12.25 7.34 -3.62
CA THR A 416 12.98 8.16 -4.60
C THR A 416 14.20 8.79 -3.92
N PRO A 417 15.43 8.57 -4.42
CA PRO A 417 16.62 9.17 -3.82
C PRO A 417 16.51 10.69 -3.67
N CYS A 418 16.97 11.22 -2.54
CA CYS A 418 16.91 12.67 -2.25
C CYS A 418 17.58 13.49 -3.35
N GLU A 419 18.73 13.04 -3.85
CA GLU A 419 19.49 13.70 -4.91
C GLU A 419 18.71 13.80 -6.24
N LEU A 420 17.92 12.79 -6.54
CA LEU A 420 17.05 12.80 -7.72
C LEU A 420 15.90 13.79 -7.55
N GLN A 421 15.29 13.83 -6.34
CA GLN A 421 14.24 14.77 -6.03
C GLN A 421 14.74 16.21 -6.08
N GLU A 422 15.88 16.51 -5.48
CA GLU A 422 16.54 17.83 -5.51
C GLU A 422 16.91 18.27 -6.93
N ARG A 423 17.30 17.31 -7.80
CA ARG A 423 17.56 17.58 -9.20
C ARG A 423 16.29 17.91 -9.98
N ARG A 424 15.20 17.19 -9.73
CA ARG A 424 13.92 17.35 -10.46
C ARG A 424 13.12 18.56 -9.98
N TYR A 425 13.15 18.83 -8.67
CA TYR A 425 12.30 19.81 -8.00
C TYR A 425 13.12 20.85 -7.25
N PRO A 426 12.60 22.08 -7.04
CA PRO A 426 13.30 23.14 -6.30
C PRO A 426 13.21 22.91 -4.78
N VAL A 427 13.63 21.76 -4.31
CA VAL A 427 13.63 21.34 -2.89
C VAL A 427 15.04 20.93 -2.46
N LEU A 428 15.29 20.95 -1.16
CA LEU A 428 16.50 20.44 -0.51
C LEU A 428 16.08 19.53 0.65
N TYR A 429 16.61 18.31 0.66
CA TYR A 429 16.47 17.38 1.77
C TYR A 429 17.57 17.65 2.82
N TRP A 430 17.28 18.53 3.77
CA TRP A 430 18.24 18.92 4.80
C TRP A 430 18.53 17.81 5.80
N ARG A 431 17.55 16.95 6.08
CA ARG A 431 17.66 15.78 6.96
C ARG A 431 16.90 14.61 6.38
N ASN A 432 17.47 13.42 6.53
CA ASN A 432 16.85 12.17 6.14
C ASN A 432 17.46 11.05 7.00
N MET A 433 16.81 10.68 8.10
CA MET A 433 17.34 9.74 9.09
C MET A 433 16.24 9.00 9.85
N PHE A 434 16.60 8.02 10.66
CA PHE A 434 15.67 7.31 11.53
C PHE A 434 15.36 8.14 12.79
N LEU A 435 14.14 7.96 13.30
CA LEU A 435 13.72 8.53 14.59
C LEU A 435 14.05 7.56 15.72
N GLN A 436 15.00 7.91 16.56
CA GLN A 436 15.31 7.18 17.79
C GLN A 436 14.06 7.05 18.68
N ASP A 437 13.89 5.93 19.37
CA ASP A 437 12.77 5.62 20.28
C ASP A 437 11.38 5.55 19.65
N HIS A 438 11.26 5.53 18.33
CA HIS A 438 9.96 5.50 17.65
C HIS A 438 9.36 4.10 17.52
N GLY A 439 10.14 3.04 17.51
CA GLY A 439 9.65 1.67 17.50
C GLY A 439 8.95 1.29 18.80
N GLY A 440 7.76 0.69 18.72
CA GLY A 440 7.03 0.21 19.89
C GLY A 440 7.84 -0.81 20.69
N PRO A 441 8.02 -0.61 22.00
CA PRO A 441 8.71 -1.58 22.87
C PRO A 441 8.02 -2.94 22.88
N GLY A 442 8.82 -4.02 22.85
CA GLY A 442 8.35 -5.40 22.90
C GLY A 442 9.51 -6.36 23.12
N ARG A 443 9.22 -7.65 23.30
CA ARG A 443 10.26 -8.69 23.23
C ARG A 443 10.98 -8.62 21.88
N THR A 444 10.25 -8.36 20.81
CA THR A 444 10.76 -7.84 19.55
C THR A 444 10.21 -6.42 19.35
N ARG A 445 11.10 -5.50 19.00
CA ARG A 445 10.82 -4.06 18.88
C ARG A 445 10.16 -3.76 17.53
N GLY A 446 9.17 -2.86 17.51
CA GLY A 446 8.67 -2.27 16.27
C GLY A 446 9.74 -1.52 15.48
N GLY A 447 9.56 -1.40 14.18
CA GLY A 447 10.44 -0.61 13.31
C GLY A 447 10.40 0.88 13.66
N LEU A 448 11.48 1.60 13.37
CA LEU A 448 11.59 3.03 13.65
C LEU A 448 10.85 3.86 12.60
N GLY A 449 10.39 5.03 13.01
CA GLY A 449 9.90 6.08 12.12
C GLY A 449 11.04 6.77 11.35
N HIS A 450 10.66 7.62 10.44
CA HIS A 450 11.52 8.38 9.54
C HIS A 450 11.44 9.87 9.87
N ASP A 451 12.58 10.54 9.98
CA ASP A 451 12.73 11.99 10.14
C ASP A 451 13.23 12.60 8.84
N GLN A 452 12.40 13.39 8.20
CA GLN A 452 12.75 14.15 7.02
C GLN A 452 12.54 15.64 7.25
N ILE A 453 13.51 16.45 6.85
CA ILE A 453 13.35 17.90 6.72
C ILE A 453 13.55 18.29 5.27
N VAL A 454 12.51 18.86 4.67
CA VAL A 454 12.50 19.35 3.28
C VAL A 454 12.31 20.86 3.27
N ILE A 455 13.03 21.56 2.41
CA ILE A 455 13.03 23.02 2.29
C ILE A 455 12.75 23.40 0.84
N PHE A 456 11.84 24.34 0.59
CA PHE A 456 11.70 24.99 -0.71
C PHE A 456 12.85 25.97 -0.94
N THR A 457 13.66 25.75 -1.98
CA THR A 457 14.92 26.48 -2.17
C THR A 457 14.80 27.73 -3.04
N HIS A 458 13.82 27.81 -3.95
CA HIS A 458 13.73 28.88 -4.97
C HIS A 458 12.47 29.70 -4.84
N SER A 459 11.30 29.10 -4.87
CA SER A 459 10.01 29.76 -4.77
C SER A 459 9.18 29.16 -3.64
N ALA A 460 8.21 29.89 -3.14
CA ALA A 460 7.18 29.35 -2.26
C ALA A 460 6.35 28.28 -3.00
N GLY A 461 5.72 27.40 -2.23
CA GLY A 461 4.89 26.35 -2.77
C GLY A 461 3.71 26.03 -1.88
N THR A 462 3.07 24.92 -2.15
CA THR A 462 1.98 24.38 -1.35
C THR A 462 2.27 22.94 -0.94
N LEU A 463 1.71 22.58 0.22
CA LEU A 463 1.81 21.26 0.82
C LEU A 463 0.41 20.72 1.04
N SER A 464 0.13 19.54 0.50
CA SER A 464 -1.00 18.71 0.89
C SER A 464 -0.46 17.44 1.55
N CYS A 465 -1.10 16.99 2.61
CA CYS A 465 -0.69 15.77 3.30
C CYS A 465 -1.92 14.99 3.74
N VAL A 466 -1.84 13.68 3.61
CA VAL A 466 -2.81 12.74 4.16
C VAL A 466 -2.03 11.63 4.87
N GLY A 467 -2.42 11.34 6.10
CA GLY A 467 -1.79 10.31 6.90
C GLY A 467 -2.70 9.84 8.04
N ASN A 468 -2.14 9.04 8.93
CA ASN A 468 -2.76 8.61 10.18
C ASN A 468 -1.68 8.47 11.26
N ARG A 469 -2.04 8.22 12.50
CA ARG A 469 -1.12 7.98 13.61
C ARG A 469 -0.55 9.25 14.28
N GLU A 470 -1.22 10.38 14.16
CA GLU A 470 -0.84 11.60 14.90
C GLU A 470 -1.34 11.56 16.35
N LYS A 471 -2.46 10.88 16.62
CA LYS A 471 -3.06 10.78 17.96
C LYS A 471 -2.99 9.38 18.56
N VAL A 472 -3.11 8.36 17.72
CA VAL A 472 -3.11 6.95 18.15
C VAL A 472 -1.97 6.21 17.44
N GLY A 473 -0.98 5.78 18.20
CA GLY A 473 0.17 5.03 17.65
C GLY A 473 -0.24 3.63 17.14
N PRO A 474 0.54 3.06 16.21
CA PRO A 474 0.28 1.71 15.72
C PRO A 474 0.27 0.70 16.85
N PRO A 475 -0.81 -0.08 17.05
CA PRO A 475 -0.93 -1.00 18.18
C PRO A 475 0.15 -2.07 18.21
N GLY A 476 0.66 -2.36 19.41
CA GLY A 476 1.44 -3.57 19.69
C GLY A 476 0.53 -4.79 19.89
N VAL A 477 1.12 -5.97 20.03
CA VAL A 477 0.39 -7.23 20.22
C VAL A 477 1.07 -8.11 21.29
N PHE A 478 0.29 -8.94 21.98
CA PHE A 478 0.78 -9.88 23.00
C PHE A 478 1.61 -9.25 24.13
N GLY A 479 1.26 -8.03 24.54
CA GLY A 479 1.97 -7.29 25.60
C GLY A 479 3.01 -6.28 25.07
N GLY A 480 3.22 -6.22 23.76
CA GLY A 480 4.01 -5.19 23.14
C GLY A 480 3.33 -3.82 23.16
N SER A 481 4.11 -2.76 23.21
CA SER A 481 3.64 -1.37 23.27
C SER A 481 3.37 -0.81 21.87
N PRO A 482 2.51 0.21 21.75
CA PRO A 482 2.34 0.93 20.48
C PRO A 482 3.63 1.61 20.01
N GLY A 483 3.75 1.78 18.68
CA GLY A 483 4.74 2.66 18.09
C GLY A 483 4.48 4.13 18.40
N ARG A 484 5.49 5.00 18.22
CA ARG A 484 5.35 6.45 18.41
C ARG A 484 4.59 7.11 17.27
N LEU A 485 4.14 8.32 17.54
CA LEU A 485 3.22 9.07 16.68
C LEU A 485 3.93 9.69 15.46
N ALA A 486 3.14 9.97 14.43
CA ALA A 486 3.53 10.74 13.27
C ALA A 486 3.26 12.23 13.50
N HIS A 487 4.07 13.11 12.89
CA HIS A 487 3.88 14.56 12.95
C HIS A 487 4.28 15.22 11.63
N LEU A 488 3.62 16.34 11.33
CA LEU A 488 3.98 17.24 10.24
C LEU A 488 4.09 18.66 10.78
N ILE A 489 5.31 19.15 10.92
CA ILE A 489 5.62 20.41 11.59
C ILE A 489 6.35 21.33 10.62
N LEU A 490 5.93 22.58 10.53
CA LEU A 490 6.65 23.62 9.80
C LEU A 490 7.56 24.38 10.77
N ASN A 491 8.80 24.65 10.34
CA ASN A 491 9.83 25.38 11.09
C ASN A 491 10.13 24.76 12.47
N HIS A 492 10.23 23.43 12.55
CA HIS A 492 10.48 22.74 13.82
C HIS A 492 11.73 23.28 14.55
N GLY A 493 11.53 23.64 15.82
CA GLY A 493 12.58 24.20 16.68
C GLY A 493 12.83 25.69 16.49
N ALA A 494 12.10 26.40 15.62
CA ALA A 494 12.18 27.85 15.43
C ALA A 494 11.08 28.59 16.22
N GLU A 495 11.20 29.92 16.33
CA GLU A 495 10.19 30.75 17.04
C GLU A 495 8.82 30.75 16.35
N ASP A 496 8.79 30.52 15.05
CA ASP A 496 7.59 30.43 14.20
C ASP A 496 7.15 29.00 13.93
N GLU A 497 7.55 28.04 14.77
CA GLU A 497 7.10 26.66 14.68
C GLU A 497 5.57 26.57 14.66
N ARG A 498 5.05 25.79 13.72
CA ARG A 498 3.60 25.52 13.62
C ARG A 498 3.33 24.06 13.23
N ASN A 499 2.39 23.45 13.92
CA ASN A 499 1.89 22.14 13.49
C ASN A 499 1.01 22.32 12.25
N ALA A 500 1.41 21.73 11.12
CA ALA A 500 0.62 21.71 9.90
C ALA A 500 -0.48 20.63 9.97
N GLY A 501 -0.32 19.65 10.87
CA GLY A 501 -1.15 18.45 10.94
C GLY A 501 -0.94 17.52 9.74
N ILE A 502 -1.15 16.25 9.96
CA ILE A 502 -1.02 15.23 8.89
C ILE A 502 -2.21 15.21 7.92
N PHE A 503 -3.19 16.10 8.10
CA PHE A 503 -4.34 16.32 7.24
C PHE A 503 -4.31 17.75 6.67
N ALA A 504 -3.31 18.05 5.85
CA ALA A 504 -3.17 19.35 5.21
C ALA A 504 -3.70 19.32 3.77
N ALA A 505 -4.35 20.37 3.35
CA ALA A 505 -4.78 20.56 1.97
C ALA A 505 -4.33 21.93 1.47
N ASN A 506 -3.45 21.95 0.49
CA ASN A 506 -2.94 23.15 -0.17
C ASN A 506 -2.40 24.22 0.81
N ALA A 507 -1.77 23.77 1.91
CA ALA A 507 -1.16 24.68 2.88
C ALA A 507 -0.01 25.46 2.24
N PHE A 508 -0.03 26.78 2.36
CA PHE A 508 1.05 27.61 1.84
C PHE A 508 2.32 27.42 2.67
N VAL A 509 3.45 27.24 2.00
CA VAL A 509 4.79 27.14 2.58
C VAL A 509 5.70 28.13 1.87
N ASP A 510 6.30 29.04 2.61
CA ASP A 510 7.17 30.06 2.06
C ASP A 510 8.55 29.49 1.72
N LYS A 511 9.29 30.24 0.93
CA LYS A 511 10.68 29.92 0.61
C LYS A 511 11.51 29.83 1.88
N ALA A 512 12.34 28.78 1.96
CA ALA A 512 13.21 28.46 3.08
C ALA A 512 12.49 28.06 4.39
N GLU A 513 11.17 27.93 4.41
CA GLU A 513 10.50 27.23 5.50
C GLU A 513 10.86 25.75 5.51
N HIS A 514 11.01 25.19 6.70
CA HIS A 514 11.34 23.78 6.92
C HIS A 514 10.05 22.97 7.07
N ILE A 515 9.91 21.95 6.24
CA ILE A 515 8.83 20.96 6.37
C ILE A 515 9.41 19.73 7.04
N SER A 516 9.05 19.49 8.29
CA SER A 516 9.52 18.34 9.06
C SER A 516 8.46 17.24 9.04
N TYR A 517 8.80 16.08 8.48
CA TYR A 517 7.99 14.87 8.47
C TYR A 517 8.54 13.89 9.48
N TRP A 518 7.73 13.50 10.45
CA TRP A 518 8.00 12.38 11.33
C TRP A 518 6.96 11.30 11.09
N SER A 519 7.35 10.18 10.52
CA SER A 519 6.45 9.05 10.38
C SER A 519 6.39 8.25 11.68
N ALA A 520 5.31 7.50 11.86
CA ALA A 520 5.15 6.66 13.04
C ALA A 520 6.12 5.46 13.02
N GLY A 521 6.46 4.97 14.20
CA GLY A 521 7.08 3.66 14.37
C GLY A 521 6.05 2.53 14.31
N GLY A 522 6.48 1.29 14.08
CA GLY A 522 5.63 0.10 14.17
C GLY A 522 5.37 -0.33 15.62
N GLY A 523 4.30 -1.11 15.85
CA GLY A 523 4.00 -1.70 17.16
C GLY A 523 5.00 -2.80 17.56
N GLY A 524 5.21 -2.98 18.88
CA GLY A 524 6.03 -4.04 19.45
C GLY A 524 5.27 -5.36 19.61
N TYR A 525 5.99 -6.47 19.72
CA TYR A 525 5.43 -7.81 19.93
C TYR A 525 5.97 -8.42 21.23
N GLY A 526 5.08 -8.88 22.11
CA GLY A 526 5.44 -9.51 23.38
C GLY A 526 5.91 -8.52 24.45
N ASP A 527 6.03 -8.96 25.70
CA ASP A 527 6.44 -8.09 26.82
C ASP A 527 7.86 -7.54 26.59
N PRO A 528 8.08 -6.22 26.60
CA PRO A 528 9.42 -5.61 26.47
C PRO A 528 10.40 -6.04 27.57
N LEU A 529 9.94 -6.42 28.76
CA LEU A 529 10.78 -6.94 29.83
C LEU A 529 11.34 -8.34 29.55
N GLU A 530 10.88 -9.01 28.48
CA GLU A 530 11.41 -10.28 27.99
C GLU A 530 12.45 -10.12 26.87
N ARG A 531 12.67 -8.87 26.37
CA ARG A 531 13.71 -8.62 25.36
C ARG A 531 15.08 -8.98 25.92
N GLU A 532 15.87 -9.72 25.14
CA GLU A 532 17.25 -10.06 25.49
C GLU A 532 18.05 -8.78 25.78
N VAL A 533 18.81 -8.80 26.87
CA VAL A 533 19.55 -7.63 27.37
C VAL A 533 20.59 -7.17 26.35
N GLU A 534 21.22 -8.12 25.68
CA GLU A 534 22.21 -7.90 24.63
C GLU A 534 21.60 -7.17 23.43
N ARG A 535 20.39 -7.53 23.03
CA ARG A 535 19.68 -6.85 21.93
C ARG A 535 19.29 -5.41 22.30
N VAL A 536 18.96 -5.15 23.57
CA VAL A 536 18.71 -3.77 24.03
C VAL A 536 20.00 -2.96 23.98
N LEU A 537 21.16 -3.56 24.36
CA LEU A 537 22.46 -2.90 24.25
C LEU A 537 22.84 -2.61 22.79
N GLU A 538 22.59 -3.55 21.87
CA GLU A 538 22.77 -3.34 20.43
C GLU A 538 21.90 -2.19 19.93
N ASP A 539 20.61 -2.15 20.28
CA ASP A 539 19.72 -1.04 19.93
C ASP A 539 20.23 0.32 20.46
N VAL A 540 20.87 0.34 21.65
CA VAL A 540 21.46 1.58 22.20
C VAL A 540 22.73 1.97 21.44
N LEU A 541 23.58 1.01 21.08
CA LEU A 541 24.79 1.27 20.30
C LEU A 541 24.50 1.73 18.87
N ASP A 542 23.40 1.23 18.29
CA ASP A 542 22.91 1.60 16.95
C ASP A 542 22.05 2.88 16.97
N GLU A 543 21.91 3.52 18.14
CA GLU A 543 21.07 4.71 18.35
C GLU A 543 19.58 4.49 18.00
N TYR A 544 19.09 3.26 18.03
CA TYR A 544 17.68 2.93 17.83
C TYR A 544 16.86 3.18 19.09
N VAL A 545 17.44 2.94 20.26
CA VAL A 545 16.86 3.14 21.58
C VAL A 545 17.80 4.02 22.42
N SER A 546 17.27 5.04 23.07
CA SER A 546 18.05 5.85 24.01
C SER A 546 18.33 5.09 25.30
N ILE A 547 19.35 5.51 26.06
CA ILE A 547 19.67 4.93 27.37
C ILE A 547 18.48 5.08 28.32
N GLU A 548 17.81 6.22 28.28
CA GLU A 548 16.62 6.50 29.07
C GLU A 548 15.48 5.53 28.76
N ARG A 549 15.30 5.21 27.47
CA ARG A 549 14.28 4.25 27.03
C ARG A 549 14.69 2.80 27.25
N ALA A 550 15.96 2.47 27.15
CA ALA A 550 16.46 1.15 27.57
C ALA A 550 16.09 0.88 29.03
N GLN A 551 16.20 1.89 29.91
CA GLN A 551 15.82 1.79 31.30
C GLN A 551 14.28 1.77 31.49
N SER A 552 13.56 2.76 30.94
CA SER A 552 12.11 2.95 31.21
C SER A 552 11.24 1.90 30.55
N ASP A 553 11.56 1.48 29.33
CA ASP A 553 10.70 0.61 28.54
C ASP A 553 11.11 -0.88 28.66
N TYR A 554 12.41 -1.16 28.76
CA TYR A 554 12.96 -2.52 28.79
C TYR A 554 13.55 -2.95 30.14
N GLY A 555 13.64 -2.03 31.10
CA GLY A 555 14.23 -2.29 32.42
C GLY A 555 15.72 -2.64 32.35
N VAL A 556 16.47 -2.11 31.37
CA VAL A 556 17.88 -2.39 31.16
C VAL A 556 18.71 -1.17 31.55
N ILE A 557 19.64 -1.36 32.51
CA ILE A 557 20.57 -0.31 32.97
C ILE A 557 21.83 -0.37 32.13
N VAL A 558 22.08 0.70 31.38
CA VAL A 558 23.23 0.84 30.49
C VAL A 558 24.20 1.90 31.06
N ASN A 559 25.45 1.53 31.28
CA ASN A 559 26.52 2.39 31.74
C ASN A 559 27.45 2.75 30.59
N VAL A 560 27.71 4.04 30.40
CA VAL A 560 28.61 4.55 29.35
C VAL A 560 29.95 4.96 30.01
N PHE A 561 31.03 4.34 29.60
CA PHE A 561 32.37 4.67 30.04
C PHE A 561 33.13 5.50 28.99
N ASP A 562 33.01 5.17 27.72
CA ASP A 562 33.62 5.94 26.62
C ASP A 562 32.87 5.66 25.30
N TRP A 563 32.02 6.59 24.86
CA TRP A 563 31.27 6.49 23.57
C TRP A 563 32.23 6.38 22.37
N ARG A 564 33.35 7.07 22.39
CA ARG A 564 34.29 7.06 21.24
C ARG A 564 34.93 5.70 21.03
N LYS A 565 35.02 4.90 22.09
CA LYS A 565 35.56 3.53 22.06
C LYS A 565 34.46 2.46 22.08
N LEU A 566 33.20 2.89 22.07
CA LEU A 566 32.05 2.02 22.28
C LEU A 566 32.14 1.18 23.57
N ASP A 567 32.79 1.76 24.61
CA ASP A 567 32.82 1.15 25.94
C ASP A 567 31.51 1.48 26.68
N VAL A 568 30.51 0.74 26.33
CA VAL A 568 29.11 0.81 26.82
C VAL A 568 28.74 -0.57 27.33
N ARG A 569 28.27 -0.67 28.57
CA ARG A 569 28.04 -1.98 29.20
C ARG A 569 26.72 -1.99 29.96
N VAL A 570 26.09 -3.15 30.02
CA VAL A 570 24.92 -3.38 30.86
C VAL A 570 25.35 -3.69 32.29
N ASP A 571 24.64 -3.10 33.25
CA ASP A 571 24.67 -3.52 34.64
C ASP A 571 23.63 -4.62 34.86
N LEU A 572 24.07 -5.88 34.84
CA LEU A 572 23.17 -7.03 34.91
C LEU A 572 22.43 -7.14 36.26
N ASP A 573 23.11 -6.79 37.38
CA ASP A 573 22.50 -6.87 38.72
C ASP A 573 21.42 -5.79 38.87
N ALA A 574 21.73 -4.56 38.50
CA ALA A 574 20.77 -3.46 38.51
C ALA A 574 19.60 -3.70 37.52
N THR A 575 19.88 -4.26 36.34
CA THR A 575 18.87 -4.65 35.34
C THR A 575 17.92 -5.71 35.90
N THR A 576 18.43 -6.77 36.51
CA THR A 576 17.62 -7.84 37.09
C THR A 576 16.70 -7.31 38.19
N LYS A 577 17.25 -6.46 39.05
CA LYS A 577 16.46 -5.81 40.12
C LYS A 577 15.36 -4.94 39.55
N LEU A 578 15.69 -4.05 38.60
CA LEU A 578 14.72 -3.14 37.98
C LEU A 578 13.60 -3.90 37.26
N ARG A 579 13.93 -4.94 36.47
CA ARG A 579 12.93 -5.77 35.80
C ARG A 579 11.98 -6.47 36.78
N THR A 580 12.48 -6.91 37.93
CA THR A 580 11.64 -7.50 38.99
C THR A 580 10.68 -6.46 39.55
N GLU A 581 11.17 -5.27 39.92
CA GLU A 581 10.34 -4.17 40.43
C GLU A 581 9.27 -3.73 39.41
N MET A 582 9.61 -3.68 38.12
CA MET A 582 8.66 -3.33 37.05
C MET A 582 7.58 -4.39 36.84
N ARG A 583 7.89 -5.68 36.97
CA ARG A 583 6.90 -6.78 36.90
C ARG A 583 5.97 -6.73 38.10
N ASP A 584 6.50 -6.60 39.30
CA ASP A 584 5.69 -6.54 40.54
C ASP A 584 4.73 -5.34 40.51
N SER A 585 5.13 -4.21 39.92
CA SER A 585 4.26 -3.04 39.76
C SER A 585 3.13 -3.26 38.74
N LYS A 586 3.36 -4.02 37.68
CA LYS A 586 2.32 -4.39 36.70
C LYS A 586 1.27 -5.33 37.31
N ASP A 587 1.71 -6.32 38.09
CA ASP A 587 0.82 -7.30 38.76
C ASP A 587 0.00 -6.66 39.88
N GLY A 588 0.50 -5.61 40.53
CA GLY A 588 -0.21 -4.86 41.58
C GLY A 588 -1.31 -3.91 41.10
N VAL A 589 -1.38 -3.61 39.80
CA VAL A 589 -2.42 -2.75 39.20
C VAL A 589 -3.60 -3.57 38.65
N SER A 590 -3.49 -4.88 38.58
CA SER A 590 -4.53 -5.80 38.06
C SER A 590 -5.52 -6.34 39.12
N LEU A 591 -5.72 -5.62 40.28
CA LEU A 591 -6.72 -5.97 41.31
C LEU A 591 -7.86 -4.94 41.35
#